data_4b24307c569f6a1638318543a5a78166
#
_entry.id   4b24307c569f6a1638318543a5a78166
#
_cell.length_a   1.000
_cell.length_b   1.000
_cell.length_c   1.000
_cell.angle_alpha   90.00
_cell.angle_beta   90.00
_cell.angle_gamma   90.00
#
_symmetry.space_group_name_H-M   'P 1'
#
loop_
_entity.id
_entity.type
_entity.pdbx_description
1 polymer ?
#
loop_
_entity_poly.entity_id
_entity_poly.type
_entity_poly.pdbx_seq_one_letter_code
_entity_poly.pdbx_strand_id
1 'polypeptide(L)'
;MASRREFLQAGLAASVLPIAASARESAPEALDKRSSFYKVVFDERFPASVAFAGEMKKRGVPVHGIQGDITDLWFYDLYYRCKQGPAAIAGLTAHGALFCLERLAWDHGMRVVYRADVEPLISWIIAPRVRP
;
A
#
# COMPACT_ATOMS: atom_id res chain seq x y z
N MET A 1 -20.86 3.24 -7.05
CA MET A 1 -20.57 2.98 -6.60
C MET A 1 -19.80 2.89 -6.79
N ALA A 2 -19.60 3.09 -6.87
CA ALA A 2 -18.95 2.93 -6.65
C ALA A 2 -18.19 2.69 -6.57
N SER A 3 -17.87 2.53 -6.57
CA SER A 3 -17.36 2.03 -6.22
C SER A 3 -16.73 1.49 -6.32
N ARG A 4 -16.73 1.21 -6.51
CA ARG A 4 -16.16 0.49 -6.43
C ARG A 4 -15.70 0.54 -7.26
N ARG A 5 -15.94 0.98 -7.75
CA ARG A 5 -15.51 1.03 -8.28
C ARG A 5 -15.04 1.85 -8.48
N GLU A 6 -15.04 2.42 -8.11
CA GLU A 6 -14.58 2.93 -7.75
C GLU A 6 -13.88 2.97 -7.26
N PHE A 7 -13.63 2.63 -7.17
CA PHE A 7 -12.96 2.37 -6.34
C PHE A 7 -12.40 2.15 -6.55
N LEU A 8 -12.54 1.99 -7.09
CA LEU A 8 -12.21 1.63 -6.97
C LEU A 8 -12.06 2.09 -7.51
N GLN A 9 -12.26 2.29 -7.90
CA GLN A 9 -12.30 2.38 -7.99
C GLN A 9 -11.90 2.74 -7.82
N ALA A 10 -11.98 3.08 -7.94
CA ALA A 10 -11.94 3.18 -7.42
C ALA A 10 -11.39 3.25 -7.12
N GLY A 11 -11.41 3.36 -7.34
CA GLY A 11 -11.27 3.01 -6.75
C GLY A 11 -10.78 3.18 -6.64
N LEU A 12 -10.82 3.34 -6.87
CA LEU A 12 -10.74 3.22 -6.52
C LEU A 12 -10.58 3.68 -6.51
N ALA A 13 -10.60 3.98 -6.73
CA ALA A 13 -10.87 4.06 -6.49
C ALA A 13 -10.89 4.50 -6.41
N ALA A 14 -10.87 4.82 -6.70
CA ALA A 14 -11.30 4.78 -6.39
C ALA A 14 -11.41 4.92 -6.30
N SER A 15 -11.32 5.06 -6.45
CA SER A 15 -11.76 4.69 -6.15
C SER A 15 -11.72 4.36 -5.92
N VAL A 16 -11.62 4.46 -6.06
CA VAL A 16 -11.88 3.95 -5.61
C VAL A 16 -11.93 3.86 -5.29
N LEU A 17 -12.24 4.09 -4.87
CA LEU A 17 -12.52 3.90 -4.12
C LEU A 17 -13.17 4.01 -3.65
N PRO A 18 -13.88 3.46 -3.52
CA PRO A 18 -14.71 4.09 -2.56
C PRO A 18 -14.60 3.73 -1.15
N ILE A 19 -14.56 3.73 -0.37
CA ILE A 19 -14.04 3.75 0.95
C ILE A 19 -14.79 4.80 1.78
N ALA A 20 -14.91 4.67 3.08
CA ALA A 20 -15.59 5.61 3.94
C ALA A 20 -15.05 7.03 3.77
N ALA A 21 -15.90 8.02 3.93
CA ALA A 21 -15.55 9.39 3.57
C ALA A 21 -14.30 9.91 4.30
N SER A 22 -14.27 9.83 5.63
CA SER A 22 -13.12 10.36 6.37
C SER A 22 -11.88 9.54 6.13
N ALA A 23 -12.00 8.22 6.13
CA ALA A 23 -10.86 7.37 5.86
C ALA A 23 -10.39 7.56 4.43
N ARG A 24 -11.32 7.74 3.53
CA ARG A 24 -11.00 7.96 2.14
C ARG A 24 -10.23 9.24 1.94
N GLU A 25 -10.61 10.26 2.66
CA GLU A 25 -9.93 11.55 2.54
C GLU A 25 -8.51 11.48 3.05
N SER A 26 -8.31 10.86 4.19
CA SER A 26 -6.99 10.85 4.77
C SER A 26 -6.02 10.02 3.95
N ALA A 27 -6.46 8.87 3.42
CA ALA A 27 -5.56 8.03 2.65
C ALA A 27 -5.20 8.63 1.30
N PRO A 28 -6.17 9.05 0.47
CA PRO A 28 -5.80 9.67 -0.79
C PRO A 28 -4.99 10.94 -0.63
N GLU A 29 -5.32 11.75 0.38
CA GLU A 29 -4.57 12.95 0.63
C GLU A 29 -3.15 12.64 1.05
N ALA A 30 -2.97 11.65 1.88
CA ALA A 30 -1.64 11.26 2.29
C ALA A 30 -0.82 10.80 1.09
N LEU A 31 -1.44 10.01 0.20
CA LEU A 31 -0.77 9.57 -1.01
C LEU A 31 -0.39 10.75 -1.89
N ASP A 32 -1.32 11.68 -2.08
CA ASP A 32 -1.08 12.81 -2.97
C ASP A 32 -0.08 13.79 -2.40
N LYS A 33 -0.25 14.16 -1.14
CA LYS A 33 0.58 15.19 -0.54
C LYS A 33 1.99 14.72 -0.24
N ARG A 34 2.11 13.52 0.23
CA ARG A 34 3.43 13.00 0.54
C ARG A 34 4.16 12.58 -0.70
N SER A 35 3.41 12.09 -1.64
CA SER A 35 3.87 11.81 -3.00
C SER A 35 5.20 11.10 -3.09
N SER A 36 5.70 10.51 -2.03
CA SER A 36 6.98 9.87 -2.12
C SER A 36 6.96 8.55 -1.39
N PHE A 37 6.18 7.64 -1.94
CA PHE A 37 6.31 6.25 -1.54
C PHE A 37 7.48 5.67 -2.27
N TYR A 38 8.31 4.97 -1.52
CA TYR A 38 9.40 4.25 -2.15
C TYR A 38 8.86 3.22 -3.14
N LYS A 39 7.77 2.55 -2.75
CA LYS A 39 7.20 1.51 -3.59
C LYS A 39 5.76 1.27 -3.18
N VAL A 40 4.94 0.90 -4.14
CA VAL A 40 3.56 0.47 -3.89
C VAL A 40 3.47 -1.00 -4.28
N VAL A 41 3.01 -1.82 -3.34
CA VAL A 41 2.97 -3.27 -3.51
C VAL A 41 1.55 -3.69 -3.85
N PHE A 42 1.40 -4.52 -4.86
CA PHE A 42 0.09 -5.03 -5.23
C PHE A 42 0.15 -6.54 -5.41
N ASP A 43 -0.99 -7.20 -5.30
CA ASP A 43 -1.09 -8.65 -5.43
C ASP A 43 -1.64 -8.97 -6.80
N GLU A 44 -0.81 -9.59 -7.61
CA GLU A 44 -1.15 -9.88 -9.01
C GLU A 44 -2.32 -10.84 -9.16
N ARG A 45 -2.66 -11.56 -8.12
CA ARG A 45 -3.73 -12.54 -8.16
C ARG A 45 -5.12 -11.91 -8.11
N PHE A 46 -5.22 -10.63 -7.76
CA PHE A 46 -6.50 -9.96 -7.54
C PHE A 46 -6.67 -8.79 -8.51
N PRO A 47 -7.74 -8.84 -9.34
CA PRO A 47 -7.96 -7.74 -10.29
C PRO A 47 -8.04 -6.35 -9.66
N ALA A 48 -8.65 -6.25 -8.47
CA ALA A 48 -8.74 -4.96 -7.81
C ALA A 48 -7.37 -4.41 -7.44
N SER A 49 -6.46 -5.29 -7.03
CA SER A 49 -5.11 -4.90 -6.68
C SER A 49 -4.33 -4.47 -7.93
N VAL A 50 -4.52 -5.18 -9.03
CA VAL A 50 -3.88 -4.82 -10.31
C VAL A 50 -4.37 -3.46 -10.78
N ALA A 51 -5.67 -3.19 -10.67
CA ALA A 51 -6.22 -1.90 -11.08
C ALA A 51 -5.67 -0.76 -10.21
N PHE A 52 -5.57 -0.99 -8.92
CA PHE A 52 -4.97 -0.03 -8.01
C PHE A 52 -3.55 0.30 -8.43
N ALA A 53 -2.75 -0.73 -8.74
CA ALA A 53 -1.37 -0.53 -9.17
C ALA A 53 -1.31 0.29 -10.45
N GLY A 54 -2.24 0.05 -11.37
CA GLY A 54 -2.29 0.82 -12.61
C GLY A 54 -2.50 2.30 -12.36
N GLU A 55 -3.38 2.63 -11.43
CA GLU A 55 -3.60 4.04 -11.09
C GLU A 55 -2.37 4.66 -10.43
N MET A 56 -1.72 3.92 -9.55
CA MET A 56 -0.52 4.44 -8.91
C MET A 56 0.61 4.64 -9.92
N LYS A 57 0.72 3.72 -10.85
CA LYS A 57 1.74 3.85 -11.88
C LYS A 57 1.50 5.08 -12.75
N LYS A 58 0.24 5.38 -13.06
CA LYS A 58 -0.08 6.59 -13.80
C LYS A 58 0.35 7.85 -13.08
N ARG A 59 0.39 7.81 -11.76
CA ARG A 59 0.83 8.94 -10.94
C ARG A 59 2.34 8.97 -10.78
N GLY A 60 3.05 8.08 -11.42
CA GLY A 60 4.50 8.06 -11.36
C GLY A 60 5.07 7.35 -10.15
N VAL A 61 4.26 6.59 -9.43
CA VAL A 61 4.73 5.87 -8.24
C VAL A 61 5.25 4.50 -8.66
N PRO A 62 6.45 4.11 -8.20
CA PRO A 62 6.95 2.77 -8.51
C PRO A 62 6.05 1.70 -7.91
N VAL A 63 5.73 0.68 -8.69
CA VAL A 63 4.87 -0.41 -8.23
C VAL A 63 5.60 -1.73 -8.35
N HIS A 64 5.24 -2.68 -7.49
CA HIS A 64 5.84 -4.02 -7.49
C HIS A 64 4.78 -5.05 -7.21
N GLY A 65 4.65 -6.03 -8.12
CA GLY A 65 3.65 -7.08 -7.98
C GLY A 65 4.18 -8.28 -7.23
N ILE A 66 3.35 -8.82 -6.35
CA ILE A 66 3.65 -10.07 -5.66
C ILE A 66 2.51 -11.06 -5.93
N GLN A 67 2.73 -12.29 -5.57
CA GLN A 67 1.69 -13.31 -5.65
C GLN A 67 1.44 -13.88 -4.26
N GLY A 68 1.18 -12.99 -3.32
CA GLY A 68 0.84 -13.31 -1.95
C GLY A 68 2.03 -13.42 -1.02
N ASP A 69 3.23 -13.54 -1.53
CA ASP A 69 4.44 -13.72 -0.72
C ASP A 69 5.31 -12.49 -0.80
N ILE A 70 5.56 -11.88 0.33
CA ILE A 70 6.35 -10.65 0.43
C ILE A 70 7.85 -10.93 0.60
N THR A 71 8.23 -12.18 0.76
CA THR A 71 9.57 -12.53 1.20
C THR A 71 10.66 -12.04 0.26
N ASP A 72 10.52 -12.32 -1.04
CA ASP A 72 11.55 -11.91 -1.99
C ASP A 72 11.65 -10.40 -2.07
N LEU A 73 10.52 -9.70 -2.09
CA LEU A 73 10.54 -8.24 -2.13
C LEU A 73 11.26 -7.69 -0.90
N TRP A 74 11.01 -8.28 0.27
CA TRP A 74 11.69 -7.83 1.48
C TRP A 74 13.19 -8.04 1.39
N PHE A 75 13.62 -9.28 1.12
CA PHE A 75 15.04 -9.62 1.22
C PHE A 75 15.88 -9.02 0.11
N TYR A 76 15.31 -8.82 -1.09
CA TYR A 76 16.09 -8.31 -2.21
C TYR A 76 15.92 -6.83 -2.47
N ASP A 77 15.00 -6.16 -1.76
CA ASP A 77 14.74 -4.75 -2.03
C ASP A 77 14.49 -3.97 -0.74
N LEU A 78 13.36 -4.22 -0.08
CA LEU A 78 12.92 -3.35 1.01
C LEU A 78 13.88 -3.34 2.20
N TYR A 79 14.47 -4.46 2.50
CA TYR A 79 15.44 -4.57 3.57
C TYR A 79 16.59 -3.58 3.36
N TYR A 80 17.14 -3.56 2.17
CA TYR A 80 18.26 -2.68 1.85
C TYR A 80 17.84 -1.22 1.88
N ARG A 81 16.63 -0.93 1.41
CA ARG A 81 16.14 0.43 1.49
C ARG A 81 15.99 0.89 2.92
N CYS A 82 15.50 0.01 3.79
CA CYS A 82 15.36 0.35 5.21
C CYS A 82 16.71 0.62 5.85
N LYS A 83 17.73 -0.10 5.44
CA LYS A 83 19.07 0.11 5.99
C LYS A 83 19.69 1.42 5.54
N GLN A 84 19.37 1.86 4.33
CA GLN A 84 19.88 3.12 3.82
C GLN A 84 19.14 4.33 4.37
N GLY A 85 17.94 4.12 4.88
CA GLY A 85 17.08 5.17 5.38
C GLY A 85 15.64 4.80 5.05
N PRO A 86 14.84 4.50 6.06
CA PRO A 86 13.48 4.00 5.82
C PRO A 86 12.65 5.01 5.05
N ALA A 87 11.77 4.50 4.20
CA ALA A 87 10.87 5.32 3.42
C ALA A 87 9.50 4.67 3.43
N ALA A 88 8.46 5.46 3.22
CA ALA A 88 7.10 4.95 3.26
C ALA A 88 6.83 3.99 2.11
N ILE A 89 6.07 2.95 2.41
CA ILE A 89 5.66 1.92 1.47
C ILE A 89 4.15 1.76 1.61
N ALA A 90 3.46 1.62 0.50
CA ALA A 90 2.02 1.41 0.53
C ALA A 90 1.67 0.14 -0.22
N GLY A 91 0.44 -0.33 -0.05
CA GLY A 91 0.04 -1.53 -0.77
C GLY A 91 -1.44 -1.82 -0.68
N LEU A 92 -1.85 -2.72 -1.56
CA LEU A 92 -3.18 -3.33 -1.52
C LEU A 92 -2.97 -4.81 -1.77
N THR A 93 -2.99 -5.60 -0.72
CA THR A 93 -2.60 -7.00 -0.78
C THR A 93 -3.54 -7.85 0.07
N ALA A 94 -3.32 -9.16 0.04
CA ALA A 94 -3.96 -10.04 0.99
C ALA A 94 -3.40 -9.77 2.39
N HIS A 95 -4.16 -10.15 3.41
CA HIS A 95 -3.80 -9.85 4.79
C HIS A 95 -2.48 -10.49 5.21
N GLY A 96 -2.19 -11.70 4.71
CA GLY A 96 -0.97 -12.39 5.09
C GLY A 96 0.29 -11.63 4.70
N ALA A 97 0.27 -11.00 3.52
CA ALA A 97 1.43 -10.25 3.08
C ALA A 97 1.70 -9.05 4.00
N LEU A 98 0.64 -8.34 4.39
CA LEU A 98 0.80 -7.23 5.32
C LEU A 98 1.32 -7.71 6.66
N PHE A 99 0.75 -8.81 7.17
CA PHE A 99 1.17 -9.34 8.45
C PHE A 99 2.67 -9.63 8.45
N CYS A 100 3.15 -10.31 7.42
CA CYS A 100 4.57 -10.63 7.33
C CYS A 100 5.43 -9.39 7.18
N LEU A 101 5.02 -8.47 6.33
CA LEU A 101 5.81 -7.26 6.10
C LEU A 101 5.86 -6.40 7.36
N GLU A 102 4.76 -6.30 8.07
CA GLU A 102 4.73 -5.52 9.30
C GLU A 102 5.75 -6.05 10.31
N ARG A 103 5.82 -7.37 10.43
CA ARG A 103 6.76 -7.99 11.35
C ARG A 103 8.20 -7.73 10.93
N LEU A 104 8.48 -7.86 9.64
CA LEU A 104 9.83 -7.66 9.14
C LEU A 104 10.27 -6.19 9.27
N ALA A 105 9.35 -5.28 9.01
CA ALA A 105 9.68 -3.85 9.03
C ALA A 105 9.81 -3.30 10.44
N TRP A 106 9.22 -3.97 11.41
CA TRP A 106 9.19 -3.49 12.79
C TRP A 106 10.59 -3.22 13.33
N ASP A 107 11.53 -4.12 13.06
CA ASP A 107 12.88 -4.00 13.57
C ASP A 107 13.64 -2.85 12.94
N HIS A 108 13.10 -2.27 11.88
CA HIS A 108 13.72 -1.14 11.19
C HIS A 108 13.01 0.18 11.48
N GLY A 109 12.22 0.21 12.55
CA GLY A 109 11.56 1.44 12.95
C GLY A 109 10.36 1.82 12.10
N MET A 110 9.82 0.87 11.33
CA MET A 110 8.67 1.12 10.47
C MET A 110 7.41 0.58 11.12
N ARG A 111 6.31 1.29 10.94
CA ARG A 111 5.02 0.92 11.55
C ARG A 111 3.91 1.09 10.53
N VAL A 112 2.87 0.29 10.69
CA VAL A 112 1.65 0.49 9.92
C VAL A 112 0.98 1.76 10.44
N VAL A 113 0.84 2.75 9.57
CA VAL A 113 0.23 4.03 9.92
C VAL A 113 -1.16 4.20 9.31
N TYR A 114 -1.55 3.31 8.44
CA TYR A 114 -2.87 3.31 7.84
C TYR A 114 -3.23 1.89 7.41
N ARG A 115 -4.46 1.49 7.69
CA ARG A 115 -5.00 0.24 7.15
C ARG A 115 -6.50 0.36 6.98
N ALA A 116 -7.01 -0.26 5.93
CA ALA A 116 -8.44 -0.31 5.66
C ALA A 116 -8.76 -1.61 4.96
N ASP A 117 -9.75 -2.33 5.49
CA ASP A 117 -10.18 -3.58 4.90
C ASP A 117 -10.92 -3.34 3.59
N VAL A 118 -10.54 -4.06 2.58
CA VAL A 118 -11.21 -4.10 1.27
C VAL A 118 -11.32 -5.58 0.91
N GLU A 119 -12.05 -6.33 1.72
CA GLU A 119 -12.09 -7.78 1.64
C GLU A 119 -12.24 -8.30 0.22
N PRO A 120 -11.47 -9.29 -0.18
CA PRO A 120 -10.50 -10.07 0.62
C PRO A 120 -9.13 -9.43 0.77
N LEU A 121 -8.99 -8.16 0.43
CA LEU A 121 -7.72 -7.45 0.47
C LEU A 121 -7.70 -6.47 1.62
N ILE A 122 -6.52 -5.93 1.88
CA ILE A 122 -6.35 -4.85 2.84
C ILE A 122 -5.44 -3.79 2.22
N SER A 123 -5.84 -2.53 2.38
CA SER A 123 -5.06 -1.38 1.94
C SER A 123 -4.26 -0.88 3.13
N TRP A 124 -2.99 -0.54 2.90
CA TRP A 124 -2.13 -0.21 4.02
C TRP A 124 -1.00 0.75 3.63
N ILE A 125 -0.49 1.45 4.64
CA ILE A 125 0.74 2.24 4.51
C ILE A 125 1.62 1.89 5.69
N ILE A 126 2.89 1.61 5.41
CA ILE A 126 3.93 1.41 6.41
C ILE A 126 4.93 2.54 6.25
N ALA A 127 5.24 3.20 7.34
CA ALA A 127 6.11 4.39 7.28
C ALA A 127 7.05 4.40 8.48
N PRO A 128 8.14 5.18 8.37
CA PRO A 128 9.05 5.33 9.51
C PRO A 128 8.30 5.88 10.72
N ARG A 129 8.66 5.36 11.87
CA ARG A 129 8.07 5.80 13.10
C ARG A 129 8.44 7.23 13.36
N VAL A 130 7.42 8.06 13.66
CA VAL A 130 7.67 9.46 13.99
C VAL A 130 8.01 9.56 15.47
N ARG A 131 9.08 10.25 15.75
CA ARG A 131 9.44 10.48 17.15
C ARG A 131 8.77 11.73 17.67
N PRO A 132 8.29 11.68 18.92
CA PRO A 132 7.67 12.86 19.52
C PRO A 132 8.65 14.00 19.69
#